data_4e17cbda8c14e98877376d9778251169
#
_entry.id   4e17cbda8c14e98877376d9778251169
#
_cell.length_a   1.000
_cell.length_b   1.000
_cell.length_c   1.000
_cell.angle_alpha   90.00
_cell.angle_beta   90.00
_cell.angle_gamma   90.00
#
_symmetry.space_group_name_H-M   'P 1'
#
loop_
_entity.id
_entity.type
_entity.pdbx_description
1 polymer ?
#
loop_
_entity_poly.entity_id
_entity_poly.type
_entity_poly.pdbx_seq_one_letter_code
_entity_poly.pdbx_strand_id
1 'polypeptide(L)'
;MSCLGGANTAFKLYEAQILPPLLYNCESWISIDDGHIKLLQDFQERFIRRILRLANSVPKVMLEFDTGMPPMKWRIAQRKLIFVNRIMAKPVDNITRKVLMQETIYKIKGLATESRTLCLSLGLPSVMTAELTKNEIKQAIKAKIKEECFQRMQEGTKSKDRVDLNPDETQYLQKLSLSNCRVYFRYRSRCIALVKMNQKGNKPPESLTCRFCANNLPETQEHLEMCDGTEFERRGVRISEVMGRVIFWRRMMKKMTQKTATVTSPEVHLPDAPRGGP
;
A
#
# COMPACT_ATOMS: atom_id res chain seq x y z
N MET A 1 19.92 6.49 18.67
CA MET A 1 19.03 7.54 18.16
C MET A 1 17.68 6.92 17.87
N SER A 2 16.71 7.07 18.75
CA SER A 2 15.32 6.68 18.48
C SER A 2 14.79 7.65 17.45
N CYS A 3 14.50 7.15 16.24
CA CYS A 3 13.83 7.96 15.20
C CYS A 3 12.51 8.44 15.77
N LEU A 4 12.48 9.70 16.15
CA LEU A 4 11.30 10.45 16.59
C LEU A 4 10.31 10.52 15.44
N GLY A 5 9.43 9.53 15.31
CA GLY A 5 8.34 9.58 14.35
C GLY A 5 7.93 8.19 13.86
N GLY A 6 6.66 7.84 14.06
CA GLY A 6 6.06 6.66 13.46
C GLY A 6 5.94 6.76 11.92
N ALA A 7 5.42 5.72 11.28
CA ALA A 7 5.15 5.72 9.83
C ALA A 7 4.30 6.94 9.42
N ASN A 8 3.34 7.33 10.24
CA ASN A 8 2.48 8.49 10.02
C ASN A 8 3.26 9.80 9.88
N THR A 9 4.32 10.01 10.66
CA THR A 9 5.16 11.22 10.54
C THR A 9 5.86 11.26 9.19
N ALA A 10 6.40 10.13 8.71
CA ALA A 10 7.03 10.06 7.39
C ALA A 10 6.00 10.34 6.26
N PHE A 11 4.77 9.83 6.38
CA PHE A 11 3.72 10.10 5.39
C PHE A 11 3.25 11.56 5.43
N LYS A 12 3.12 12.16 6.61
CA LYS A 12 2.83 13.60 6.72
C LYS A 12 3.92 14.48 6.11
N LEU A 13 5.20 14.13 6.32
CA LEU A 13 6.33 14.83 5.67
C LEU A 13 6.29 14.69 4.15
N TYR A 14 5.95 13.51 3.64
CA TYR A 14 5.74 13.30 2.21
C TYR A 14 4.65 14.22 1.67
N GLU A 15 3.51 14.28 2.34
CA GLU A 15 2.37 15.11 1.93
C GLU A 15 2.68 16.61 2.03
N ALA A 16 3.46 17.02 3.02
CA ALA A 16 3.75 18.44 3.26
C ALA A 16 4.92 18.98 2.41
N GLN A 17 5.94 18.16 2.14
CA GLN A 17 7.19 18.65 1.54
C GLN A 17 7.48 18.05 0.15
N ILE A 18 7.13 16.80 -0.10
CA ILE A 18 7.46 16.13 -1.36
C ILE A 18 6.33 16.27 -2.37
N LEU A 19 5.10 16.08 -1.94
CA LEU A 19 3.95 16.08 -2.82
C LEU A 19 3.63 17.47 -3.44
N PRO A 20 3.76 18.60 -2.72
CA PRO A 20 3.47 19.92 -3.30
C PRO A 20 4.35 20.27 -4.50
N PRO A 21 5.70 20.18 -4.46
CA PRO A 21 6.52 20.44 -5.63
C PRO A 21 6.31 19.41 -6.74
N LEU A 22 6.06 18.12 -6.40
CA LEU A 22 5.83 17.07 -7.37
C LEU A 22 4.54 17.28 -8.18
N LEU A 23 3.51 17.86 -7.57
CA LEU A 23 2.23 18.17 -8.19
C LEU A 23 2.02 19.67 -8.40
N TYR A 24 3.13 20.43 -8.50
CA TYR A 24 3.03 21.84 -8.77
C TYR A 24 2.29 22.11 -10.08
N ASN A 25 1.30 22.98 -10.03
CA ASN A 25 0.44 23.37 -11.18
C ASN A 25 -0.23 22.19 -11.91
N CYS A 26 -0.44 21.04 -11.26
CA CYS A 26 -1.04 19.88 -11.91
C CYS A 26 -2.51 20.08 -12.30
N GLU A 27 -3.17 21.07 -11.74
CA GLU A 27 -4.50 21.50 -12.11
C GLU A 27 -4.60 22.02 -13.55
N SER A 28 -3.51 22.54 -14.11
CA SER A 28 -3.46 23.02 -15.49
C SER A 28 -2.94 21.98 -16.50
N TRP A 29 -2.52 20.80 -16.05
CA TRP A 29 -2.04 19.75 -16.96
C TRP A 29 -3.20 19.17 -17.77
N ILE A 30 -3.32 19.59 -19.02
CA ILE A 30 -4.32 19.11 -19.95
C ILE A 30 -3.78 17.84 -20.65
N SER A 31 -4.62 16.83 -20.78
CA SER A 31 -4.30 15.57 -21.49
C SER A 31 -3.02 14.89 -21.00
N ILE A 32 -2.80 14.88 -19.68
CA ILE A 32 -1.71 14.09 -19.11
C ILE A 32 -1.92 12.61 -19.46
N ASP A 33 -0.92 12.00 -20.06
CA ASP A 33 -1.00 10.59 -20.44
C ASP A 33 -0.82 9.66 -19.23
N ASP A 34 -1.31 8.43 -19.37
CA ASP A 34 -1.26 7.40 -18.34
C ASP A 34 0.18 7.02 -17.95
N GLY A 35 1.15 7.20 -18.85
CA GLY A 35 2.56 6.94 -18.60
C GLY A 35 3.12 7.89 -17.53
N HIS A 36 2.82 9.18 -17.65
CA HIS A 36 3.23 10.18 -16.66
C HIS A 36 2.53 9.95 -15.30
N ILE A 37 1.23 9.66 -15.32
CA ILE A 37 0.50 9.32 -14.09
C ILE A 37 1.13 8.08 -13.41
N LYS A 38 1.49 7.06 -14.20
CA LYS A 38 2.15 5.85 -13.72
C LYS A 38 3.52 6.14 -13.10
N LEU A 39 4.32 7.02 -13.70
CA LEU A 39 5.62 7.41 -13.12
C LEU A 39 5.45 8.06 -11.74
N LEU A 40 4.47 8.95 -11.58
CA LEU A 40 4.15 9.58 -10.31
C LEU A 40 3.65 8.55 -9.29
N GLN A 41 2.81 7.62 -9.72
CA GLN A 41 2.30 6.54 -8.88
C GLN A 41 3.43 5.60 -8.43
N ASP A 42 4.31 5.19 -9.33
CA ASP A 42 5.47 4.33 -9.02
C ASP A 42 6.46 5.03 -8.06
N PHE A 43 6.58 6.35 -8.15
CA PHE A 43 7.36 7.13 -7.18
C PHE A 43 6.74 7.06 -5.78
N GLN A 44 5.41 7.29 -5.65
CA GLN A 44 4.70 7.18 -4.37
C GLN A 44 4.83 5.77 -3.78
N GLU A 45 4.65 4.74 -4.59
CA GLU A 45 4.76 3.35 -4.16
C GLU A 45 6.16 3.00 -3.67
N ARG A 46 7.21 3.44 -4.38
CA ARG A 46 8.61 3.27 -3.96
C ARG A 46 8.89 3.96 -2.63
N PHE A 47 8.33 5.16 -2.43
CA PHE A 47 8.43 5.88 -1.15
C PHE A 47 7.81 5.05 -0.01
N ILE A 48 6.55 4.59 -0.17
CA ILE A 48 5.87 3.77 0.84
C ILE A 48 6.67 2.52 1.16
N ARG A 49 7.13 1.79 0.12
CA ARG A 49 7.93 0.57 0.28
C ARG A 49 9.23 0.82 1.03
N ARG A 50 9.91 1.93 0.77
CA ARG A 50 11.15 2.30 1.46
C ARG A 50 10.90 2.60 2.94
N ILE A 51 9.87 3.35 3.28
CA ILE A 51 9.51 3.67 4.67
C ILE A 51 9.14 2.41 5.44
N LEU A 52 8.28 1.57 4.87
CA LEU A 52 7.81 0.35 5.51
C LEU A 52 8.77 -0.85 5.31
N ARG A 53 9.87 -0.70 4.56
CA ARG A 53 10.83 -1.76 4.21
C ARG A 53 10.14 -2.99 3.64
N LEU A 54 9.32 -2.80 2.60
CA LEU A 54 8.53 -3.85 1.97
C LEU A 54 9.21 -4.38 0.71
N ALA A 55 9.04 -5.69 0.47
CA ALA A 55 9.46 -6.31 -0.78
C ALA A 55 8.58 -5.90 -1.95
N ASN A 56 9.10 -6.02 -3.17
CA ASN A 56 8.34 -5.73 -4.40
C ASN A 56 7.16 -6.69 -4.61
N SER A 57 7.20 -7.87 -3.98
CA SER A 57 6.12 -8.87 -4.03
C SER A 57 4.82 -8.45 -3.33
N VAL A 58 4.86 -7.41 -2.48
CA VAL A 58 3.65 -6.88 -1.83
C VAL A 58 2.73 -6.28 -2.88
N PRO A 59 1.44 -6.66 -2.93
CA PRO A 59 0.49 -6.10 -3.89
C PRO A 59 0.33 -4.58 -3.72
N LYS A 60 0.30 -3.85 -4.85
CA LYS A 60 0.15 -2.39 -4.85
C LYS A 60 -1.13 -1.93 -4.15
N VAL A 61 -2.23 -2.65 -4.37
CA VAL A 61 -3.52 -2.35 -3.73
C VAL A 61 -3.45 -2.36 -2.20
N MET A 62 -2.62 -3.23 -1.62
CA MET A 62 -2.41 -3.26 -0.17
C MET A 62 -1.66 -2.03 0.35
N LEU A 63 -0.76 -1.45 -0.46
CA LEU A 63 -0.09 -0.20 -0.09
C LEU A 63 -1.11 0.95 0.01
N GLU A 64 -1.99 1.07 -0.98
CA GLU A 64 -3.03 2.10 -1.01
C GLU A 64 -4.05 1.90 0.13
N PHE A 65 -4.51 0.66 0.32
CA PHE A 65 -5.51 0.32 1.33
C PHE A 65 -5.01 0.62 2.75
N ASP A 66 -3.85 0.09 3.13
CA ASP A 66 -3.35 0.22 4.49
C ASP A 66 -2.82 1.62 4.82
N THR A 67 -2.18 2.31 3.85
CA THR A 67 -1.68 3.67 4.10
C THR A 67 -2.75 4.73 3.97
N GLY A 68 -3.86 4.43 3.29
CA GLY A 68 -4.90 5.42 2.96
C GLY A 68 -4.39 6.53 2.03
N MET A 69 -3.21 6.37 1.42
CA MET A 69 -2.65 7.36 0.50
C MET A 69 -3.37 7.31 -0.84
N PRO A 70 -4.05 8.39 -1.26
CA PRO A 70 -4.78 8.41 -2.52
C PRO A 70 -3.86 8.15 -3.72
N PRO A 71 -4.32 7.37 -4.73
CA PRO A 71 -3.62 7.25 -6.00
C PRO A 71 -3.40 8.60 -6.67
N MET A 72 -2.27 8.74 -7.40
CA MET A 72 -1.87 10.02 -8.02
C MET A 72 -2.92 10.56 -8.99
N LYS A 73 -3.57 9.67 -9.78
CA LYS A 73 -4.67 10.09 -10.66
C LYS A 73 -5.78 10.83 -9.92
N TRP A 74 -6.17 10.36 -8.73
CA TRP A 74 -7.22 10.97 -7.94
C TRP A 74 -6.77 12.23 -7.20
N ARG A 75 -5.49 12.33 -6.86
CA ARG A 75 -4.92 13.57 -6.32
C ARG A 75 -4.93 14.70 -7.36
N ILE A 76 -4.55 14.39 -8.60
CA ILE A 76 -4.59 15.33 -9.72
C ILE A 76 -6.04 15.71 -10.05
N ALA A 77 -6.93 14.73 -10.15
CA ALA A 77 -8.36 14.95 -10.39
C ALA A 77 -8.99 15.88 -9.34
N GLN A 78 -8.70 15.64 -8.06
CA GLN A 78 -9.18 16.49 -6.97
C GLN A 78 -8.72 17.94 -7.12
N ARG A 79 -7.45 18.16 -7.45
CA ARG A 79 -6.91 19.53 -7.64
C ARG A 79 -7.56 20.21 -8.83
N LYS A 80 -7.69 19.50 -9.97
CA LYS A 80 -8.36 20.00 -11.18
C LYS A 80 -9.82 20.43 -10.88
N LEU A 81 -10.60 19.56 -10.27
CA LEU A 81 -12.00 19.86 -9.96
C LEU A 81 -12.14 21.05 -9.01
N ILE A 82 -11.31 21.13 -7.96
CA ILE A 82 -11.30 22.26 -7.03
C ILE A 82 -10.89 23.55 -7.74
N PHE A 83 -9.91 23.48 -8.66
CA PHE A 83 -9.44 24.63 -9.43
C PHE A 83 -10.55 25.15 -10.36
N VAL A 84 -11.18 24.28 -11.15
CA VAL A 84 -12.30 24.63 -12.03
C VAL A 84 -13.45 25.23 -11.23
N ASN A 85 -13.82 24.61 -10.12
CA ASN A 85 -14.87 25.12 -9.25
C ASN A 85 -14.57 26.54 -8.75
N ARG A 86 -13.30 26.84 -8.40
CA ARG A 86 -12.88 28.21 -8.04
C ARG A 86 -12.98 29.20 -9.19
N ILE A 87 -12.69 28.77 -10.43
CA ILE A 87 -12.84 29.62 -11.61
C ILE A 87 -14.32 29.92 -11.85
N MET A 88 -15.18 28.91 -11.73
CA MET A 88 -16.62 29.05 -11.95
C MET A 88 -17.32 29.92 -10.88
N ALA A 89 -16.77 29.97 -9.68
CA ALA A 89 -17.26 30.87 -8.61
C ALA A 89 -16.90 32.35 -8.81
N LYS A 90 -16.00 32.68 -9.80
CA LYS A 90 -15.67 34.09 -10.10
C LYS A 90 -16.82 34.79 -10.82
N PRO A 91 -16.86 36.15 -10.81
CA PRO A 91 -17.84 36.92 -11.57
C PRO A 91 -17.88 36.53 -13.06
N VAL A 92 -19.05 36.70 -13.70
CA VAL A 92 -19.27 36.26 -15.10
C VAL A 92 -18.36 36.98 -16.10
N ASP A 93 -17.97 38.21 -15.80
CA ASP A 93 -17.09 39.06 -16.60
C ASP A 93 -15.62 38.68 -16.47
N ASN A 94 -15.26 37.82 -15.49
CA ASN A 94 -13.87 37.36 -15.29
C ASN A 94 -13.35 36.60 -16.50
N ILE A 95 -12.19 37.00 -17.02
CA ILE A 95 -11.59 36.44 -18.24
C ILE A 95 -11.33 34.93 -18.15
N THR A 96 -10.85 34.42 -17.00
CA THR A 96 -10.57 32.99 -16.84
C THR A 96 -11.86 32.16 -16.86
N ARG A 97 -12.96 32.67 -16.30
CA ARG A 97 -14.28 32.05 -16.39
C ARG A 97 -14.82 32.05 -17.82
N LYS A 98 -14.70 33.19 -18.54
CA LYS A 98 -15.10 33.30 -19.94
C LYS A 98 -14.36 32.29 -20.84
N VAL A 99 -13.04 32.17 -20.69
CA VAL A 99 -12.23 31.20 -21.45
C VAL A 99 -12.71 29.76 -21.18
N LEU A 100 -12.94 29.39 -19.94
CA LEU A 100 -13.40 28.06 -19.58
C LEU A 100 -14.82 27.76 -20.12
N MET A 101 -15.68 28.76 -20.15
CA MET A 101 -17.01 28.67 -20.75
C MET A 101 -16.93 28.50 -22.27
N GLN A 102 -16.02 29.23 -22.95
CA GLN A 102 -15.78 29.08 -24.40
C GLN A 102 -15.24 27.68 -24.76
N GLU A 103 -14.32 27.10 -23.97
CA GLU A 103 -13.90 25.69 -24.14
C GLU A 103 -15.11 24.74 -24.18
N THR A 104 -16.12 25.01 -23.32
CA THR A 104 -17.34 24.20 -23.27
C THR A 104 -18.21 24.40 -24.51
N ILE A 105 -18.42 25.65 -24.92
CA ILE A 105 -19.27 26.00 -26.08
C ILE A 105 -18.68 25.44 -27.39
N TYR A 106 -17.40 25.64 -27.61
CA TYR A 106 -16.70 25.21 -28.82
C TYR A 106 -16.22 23.75 -28.75
N LYS A 107 -16.54 23.01 -27.69
CA LYS A 107 -16.13 21.61 -27.48
C LYS A 107 -14.62 21.36 -27.64
N ILE A 108 -13.82 22.34 -27.22
CA ILE A 108 -12.36 22.26 -27.25
C ILE A 108 -11.90 21.23 -26.20
N LYS A 109 -10.93 20.39 -26.58
CA LYS A 109 -10.26 19.51 -25.61
C LYS A 109 -9.43 20.37 -24.66
N GLY A 110 -9.90 20.52 -23.45
CA GLY A 110 -9.30 21.38 -22.44
C GLY A 110 -9.77 21.03 -21.05
N LEU A 111 -9.52 21.92 -20.12
CA LEU A 111 -9.81 21.73 -18.71
C LEU A 111 -11.31 21.55 -18.43
N ALA A 112 -12.17 22.24 -19.17
CA ALA A 112 -13.63 22.10 -19.06
C ALA A 112 -14.11 20.70 -19.41
N THR A 113 -13.62 20.15 -20.53
CA THR A 113 -13.98 18.81 -21.02
C THR A 113 -13.48 17.74 -20.06
N GLU A 114 -12.22 17.82 -19.60
CA GLU A 114 -11.67 16.87 -18.62
C GLU A 114 -12.44 16.90 -17.29
N SER A 115 -12.77 18.10 -16.81
CA SER A 115 -13.54 18.26 -15.58
C SER A 115 -14.93 17.65 -15.66
N ARG A 116 -15.60 17.79 -16.82
CA ARG A 116 -16.89 17.14 -17.08
C ARG A 116 -16.77 15.62 -17.03
N THR A 117 -15.76 15.05 -17.69
CA THR A 117 -15.50 13.60 -17.69
C THR A 117 -15.22 13.10 -16.26
N LEU A 118 -14.42 13.83 -15.49
CA LEU A 118 -14.14 13.51 -14.10
C LEU A 118 -15.41 13.54 -13.24
N CYS A 119 -16.26 14.57 -13.38
CA CYS A 119 -17.53 14.64 -12.66
C CYS A 119 -18.42 13.45 -12.99
N LEU A 120 -18.57 13.10 -14.26
CA LEU A 120 -19.34 11.92 -14.68
C LEU A 120 -18.80 10.63 -14.06
N SER A 121 -17.48 10.44 -14.04
CA SER A 121 -16.86 9.25 -13.43
C SER A 121 -17.05 9.16 -11.91
N LEU A 122 -17.32 10.28 -11.26
CA LEU A 122 -17.55 10.40 -9.82
C LEU A 122 -19.03 10.43 -9.44
N GLY A 123 -19.94 10.42 -10.42
CA GLY A 123 -21.38 10.59 -10.19
C GLY A 123 -21.75 11.98 -9.67
N LEU A 124 -20.91 12.99 -9.94
CA LEU A 124 -21.15 14.38 -9.54
C LEU A 124 -21.82 15.16 -10.68
N PRO A 125 -22.63 16.17 -10.35
CA PRO A 125 -23.07 17.15 -11.33
C PRO A 125 -21.84 17.89 -11.89
N SER A 126 -21.99 18.44 -13.09
CA SER A 126 -20.88 19.18 -13.72
C SER A 126 -20.52 20.41 -12.91
N VAL A 127 -19.23 20.59 -12.60
CA VAL A 127 -18.70 21.82 -11.98
C VAL A 127 -18.94 23.08 -12.84
N MET A 128 -19.30 22.89 -14.12
CA MET A 128 -19.64 24.00 -15.04
C MET A 128 -21.06 24.54 -14.83
N THR A 129 -21.95 23.75 -14.23
CA THR A 129 -23.38 24.07 -14.10
C THR A 129 -23.89 24.08 -12.66
N ALA A 130 -23.16 23.52 -11.75
CA ALA A 130 -23.53 23.41 -10.33
C ALA A 130 -22.43 23.91 -9.43
N GLU A 131 -22.77 24.59 -8.36
CA GLU A 131 -21.84 24.95 -7.29
C GLU A 131 -21.58 23.71 -6.43
N LEU A 132 -20.39 23.16 -6.55
CA LEU A 132 -19.93 22.05 -5.72
C LEU A 132 -19.07 22.58 -4.57
N THR A 133 -19.30 22.06 -3.39
CA THR A 133 -18.38 22.34 -2.27
C THR A 133 -17.10 21.52 -2.41
N LYS A 134 -16.02 22.07 -1.89
CA LYS A 134 -14.73 21.33 -1.79
C LYS A 134 -14.88 19.99 -1.06
N ASN A 135 -15.82 19.90 -0.11
CA ASN A 135 -16.05 18.69 0.67
C ASN A 135 -16.78 17.62 -0.15
N GLU A 136 -17.79 17.98 -0.97
CA GLU A 136 -18.46 17.04 -1.87
C GLU A 136 -17.49 16.41 -2.85
N ILE A 137 -16.62 17.21 -3.48
CA ILE A 137 -15.58 16.72 -4.38
C ILE A 137 -14.65 15.72 -3.65
N LYS A 138 -14.20 16.05 -2.44
CA LYS A 138 -13.33 15.17 -1.65
C LYS A 138 -14.02 13.86 -1.26
N GLN A 139 -15.29 13.92 -0.85
CA GLN A 139 -16.04 12.73 -0.45
C GLN A 139 -16.31 11.80 -1.63
N ALA A 140 -16.71 12.34 -2.79
CA ALA A 140 -16.92 11.56 -4.00
C ALA A 140 -15.64 10.84 -4.45
N ILE A 141 -14.51 11.55 -4.44
CA ILE A 141 -13.20 10.94 -4.76
C ILE A 141 -12.82 9.87 -3.74
N LYS A 142 -13.04 10.11 -2.45
CA LYS A 142 -12.76 9.10 -1.41
C LYS A 142 -13.61 7.84 -1.59
N ALA A 143 -14.89 8.01 -1.91
CA ALA A 143 -15.79 6.89 -2.20
C ALA A 143 -15.30 6.10 -3.43
N LYS A 144 -14.93 6.79 -4.51
CA LYS A 144 -14.42 6.18 -5.73
C LYS A 144 -13.11 5.41 -5.52
N ILE A 145 -12.18 5.98 -4.75
CA ILE A 145 -10.92 5.30 -4.38
C ILE A 145 -11.22 4.01 -3.61
N LYS A 146 -12.18 4.05 -2.67
CA LYS A 146 -12.57 2.88 -1.88
C LYS A 146 -13.15 1.79 -2.77
N GLU A 147 -14.06 2.16 -3.69
CA GLU A 147 -14.67 1.25 -4.66
C GLU A 147 -13.61 0.57 -5.55
N GLU A 148 -12.73 1.37 -6.20
CA GLU A 148 -11.68 0.85 -7.07
C GLU A 148 -10.67 -0.03 -6.31
N CYS A 149 -10.35 0.35 -5.07
CA CYS A 149 -9.46 -0.44 -4.23
C CYS A 149 -10.08 -1.80 -3.92
N PHE A 150 -11.36 -1.84 -3.57
CA PHE A 150 -12.09 -3.06 -3.28
C PHE A 150 -12.17 -3.98 -4.51
N GLN A 151 -12.53 -3.44 -5.68
CA GLN A 151 -12.57 -4.19 -6.94
C GLN A 151 -11.20 -4.80 -7.27
N ARG A 152 -10.11 -4.01 -7.20
CA ARG A 152 -8.75 -4.51 -7.44
C ARG A 152 -8.29 -5.55 -6.41
N MET A 153 -8.80 -5.49 -5.18
CA MET A 153 -8.54 -6.54 -4.19
C MET A 153 -9.23 -7.84 -4.56
N GLN A 154 -10.48 -7.80 -5.03
CA GLN A 154 -11.23 -8.99 -5.46
C GLN A 154 -10.63 -9.65 -6.72
N GLU A 155 -10.20 -8.85 -7.69
CA GLU A 155 -9.62 -9.34 -8.95
C GLU A 155 -8.19 -9.88 -8.78
N GLY A 156 -7.48 -9.40 -7.79
CA GLY A 156 -6.07 -9.73 -7.58
C GLY A 156 -5.85 -11.14 -7.01
N THR A 157 -5.15 -12.00 -7.74
CA THR A 157 -4.83 -13.38 -7.31
C THR A 157 -4.15 -13.46 -5.93
N LYS A 158 -3.39 -12.42 -5.55
CA LYS A 158 -2.68 -12.33 -4.25
C LYS A 158 -3.45 -11.54 -3.19
N SER A 159 -4.53 -10.88 -3.54
CA SER A 159 -5.26 -9.96 -2.66
C SER A 159 -6.72 -10.38 -2.39
N LYS A 160 -7.30 -11.27 -3.20
CA LYS A 160 -8.70 -11.71 -3.04
C LYS A 160 -9.01 -12.30 -1.66
N ASP A 161 -8.06 -13.04 -1.08
CA ASP A 161 -8.21 -13.63 0.26
C ASP A 161 -8.12 -12.60 1.40
N ARG A 162 -8.11 -11.30 1.07
CA ARG A 162 -7.93 -10.18 2.00
C ARG A 162 -9.05 -9.17 1.96
N VAL A 163 -10.12 -9.49 1.27
CA VAL A 163 -11.31 -8.63 1.14
C VAL A 163 -11.95 -8.35 2.51
N ASP A 164 -11.80 -9.29 3.46
CA ASP A 164 -12.33 -9.20 4.81
C ASP A 164 -11.49 -8.35 5.78
N LEU A 165 -10.41 -7.72 5.30
CA LEU A 165 -9.61 -6.84 6.13
C LEU A 165 -10.42 -5.63 6.59
N ASN A 166 -10.54 -5.48 7.91
CA ASN A 166 -11.24 -4.35 8.49
C ASN A 166 -10.46 -3.04 8.21
N PRO A 167 -11.08 -2.04 7.55
CA PRO A 167 -10.44 -0.74 7.30
C PRO A 167 -10.04 -0.02 8.60
N ASP A 168 -10.79 -0.22 9.69
CA ASP A 168 -10.51 0.43 10.97
C ASP A 168 -9.18 -0.03 11.59
N GLU A 169 -8.71 -1.21 11.23
CA GLU A 169 -7.40 -1.69 11.64
C GLU A 169 -6.23 -0.91 11.02
N THR A 170 -6.44 -0.06 10.01
CA THR A 170 -5.37 0.78 9.43
C THR A 170 -4.84 1.84 10.39
N GLN A 171 -5.55 2.12 11.47
CA GLN A 171 -5.11 3.05 12.52
C GLN A 171 -3.76 2.66 13.17
N TYR A 172 -3.29 1.42 12.98
CA TYR A 172 -1.99 0.98 13.51
C TYR A 172 -0.81 1.83 13.02
N LEU A 173 -0.88 2.37 11.80
CA LEU A 173 0.13 3.27 11.25
C LEU A 173 0.29 4.57 12.06
N GLN A 174 -0.76 4.97 12.76
CA GLN A 174 -0.77 6.16 13.62
C GLN A 174 -0.33 5.83 15.06
N LYS A 175 -0.68 4.64 15.55
CA LYS A 175 -0.53 4.25 16.96
C LYS A 175 0.78 3.50 17.24
N LEU A 176 1.33 2.80 16.24
CA LEU A 176 2.50 1.95 16.44
C LEU A 176 3.81 2.66 16.05
N SER A 177 4.91 2.25 16.68
CA SER A 177 6.25 2.62 16.22
C SER A 177 6.51 2.10 14.79
N LEU A 178 7.40 2.75 14.05
CA LEU A 178 7.71 2.38 12.67
C LEU A 178 8.13 0.90 12.54
N SER A 179 8.89 0.39 13.49
CA SER A 179 9.31 -1.03 13.49
C SER A 179 8.13 -1.98 13.67
N ASN A 180 7.16 -1.62 14.51
CA ASN A 180 5.93 -2.40 14.71
C ASN A 180 5.00 -2.30 13.50
N CYS A 181 4.87 -1.12 12.89
CA CYS A 181 4.13 -0.93 11.65
C CYS A 181 4.65 -1.87 10.54
N ARG A 182 5.97 -2.00 10.40
CA ARG A 182 6.60 -2.90 9.41
C ARG A 182 6.22 -4.37 9.61
N VAL A 183 6.23 -4.83 10.86
CA VAL A 183 5.83 -6.20 11.20
C VAL A 183 4.35 -6.42 10.89
N TYR A 184 3.50 -5.52 11.38
CA TYR A 184 2.06 -5.64 11.23
C TYR A 184 1.60 -5.50 9.78
N PHE A 185 2.20 -4.61 9.01
CA PHE A 185 1.93 -4.52 7.57
C PHE A 185 2.28 -5.82 6.83
N ARG A 186 3.44 -6.44 7.12
CA ARG A 186 3.81 -7.72 6.52
C ARG A 186 2.81 -8.82 6.88
N TYR A 187 2.34 -8.84 8.12
CA TYR A 187 1.29 -9.74 8.55
C TYR A 187 0.00 -9.52 7.74
N ARG A 188 -0.54 -8.31 7.72
CA ARG A 188 -1.76 -7.97 6.99
C ARG A 188 -1.65 -8.26 5.49
N SER A 189 -0.52 -7.94 4.89
CA SER A 189 -0.27 -8.20 3.47
C SER A 189 0.08 -9.66 3.16
N ARG A 190 0.09 -10.56 4.17
CA ARG A 190 0.53 -11.96 4.04
C ARG A 190 1.89 -12.11 3.35
N CYS A 191 2.76 -11.11 3.48
CA CYS A 191 4.10 -11.09 2.90
C CYS A 191 5.18 -11.44 3.93
N ILE A 192 4.84 -12.22 4.95
CA ILE A 192 5.80 -12.88 5.83
C ILE A 192 6.42 -14.05 5.07
N ALA A 193 7.72 -14.23 5.21
CA ALA A 193 8.46 -15.28 4.52
C ALA A 193 8.10 -16.68 5.07
N LEU A 194 6.97 -17.21 4.65
CA LEU A 194 6.54 -18.59 4.91
C LEU A 194 7.14 -19.53 3.87
N VAL A 195 7.22 -20.82 4.16
CA VAL A 195 7.72 -21.83 3.23
C VAL A 195 6.98 -21.79 1.90
N LYS A 196 5.65 -21.68 1.93
CA LYS A 196 4.82 -21.56 0.73
C LYS A 196 5.15 -20.35 -0.15
N MET A 197 5.63 -19.25 0.43
CA MET A 197 5.93 -18.02 -0.33
C MET A 197 7.34 -17.96 -0.90
N ASN A 198 8.27 -18.73 -0.35
CA ASN A 198 9.66 -18.77 -0.82
C ASN A 198 9.86 -19.71 -2.02
N GLN A 199 8.81 -20.42 -2.43
CA GLN A 199 8.92 -21.36 -3.54
C GLN A 199 8.80 -20.64 -4.88
N LYS A 200 9.92 -20.46 -5.54
CA LYS A 200 10.00 -20.25 -6.98
C LYS A 200 10.07 -21.63 -7.65
N GLY A 201 8.96 -22.06 -8.23
CA GLY A 201 8.89 -23.33 -8.97
C GLY A 201 7.92 -24.37 -8.39
N ASN A 202 7.58 -25.38 -9.21
CA ASN A 202 6.72 -26.51 -8.87
C ASN A 202 7.46 -27.50 -7.94
N LYS A 203 7.54 -27.17 -6.64
CA LYS A 203 7.99 -28.13 -5.65
C LYS A 203 6.83 -28.99 -5.15
N PRO A 204 7.04 -30.27 -4.81
CA PRO A 204 5.98 -31.17 -4.37
C PRO A 204 5.34 -30.68 -3.05
N PRO A 205 4.05 -31.01 -2.79
CA PRO A 205 3.29 -30.58 -1.62
C PRO A 205 3.96 -30.89 -0.28
N GLU A 206 4.70 -31.98 -0.18
CA GLU A 206 5.40 -32.43 1.03
C GLU A 206 6.44 -31.43 1.52
N SER A 207 6.95 -30.58 0.64
CA SER A 207 7.91 -29.51 1.00
C SER A 207 7.24 -28.27 1.60
N LEU A 208 5.90 -28.26 1.72
CA LEU A 208 5.11 -27.13 2.23
C LEU A 208 4.74 -27.28 3.71
N THR A 209 5.18 -28.38 4.35
CA THR A 209 4.85 -28.68 5.75
C THR A 209 5.49 -27.68 6.72
N CYS A 210 4.83 -27.49 7.84
CA CYS A 210 5.27 -26.60 8.89
C CYS A 210 6.63 -27.02 9.44
N ARG A 211 7.57 -26.08 9.47
CA ARG A 211 8.94 -26.28 10.01
C ARG A 211 8.99 -26.37 11.54
N PHE A 212 7.90 -26.12 12.23
CA PHE A 212 7.86 -25.94 13.68
C PHE A 212 7.12 -27.05 14.42
N CYS A 213 6.24 -27.82 13.75
CA CYS A 213 5.56 -28.96 14.33
C CYS A 213 5.71 -30.21 13.45
N ALA A 214 5.38 -31.37 14.02
CA ALA A 214 5.41 -32.67 13.33
C ALA A 214 4.09 -33.05 12.63
N ASN A 215 3.10 -32.15 12.62
CA ASN A 215 1.71 -32.49 12.22
C ASN A 215 1.50 -32.50 10.70
N ASN A 216 2.52 -32.39 9.89
CA ASN A 216 2.47 -32.35 8.42
C ASN A 216 1.46 -31.34 7.83
N LEU A 217 1.07 -30.34 8.61
CA LEU A 217 0.16 -29.27 8.16
C LEU A 217 0.93 -28.20 7.37
N PRO A 218 0.28 -27.54 6.41
CA PRO A 218 0.94 -26.50 5.63
C PRO A 218 1.33 -25.29 6.51
N GLU A 219 2.51 -24.72 6.28
CA GLU A 219 2.98 -23.52 6.99
C GLU A 219 2.23 -22.29 6.49
N THR A 220 1.05 -22.01 7.08
CA THR A 220 0.24 -20.81 6.86
C THR A 220 0.34 -19.88 8.08
N GLN A 221 -0.11 -18.63 7.92
CA GLN A 221 -0.17 -17.71 9.06
C GLN A 221 -1.11 -18.22 10.14
N GLU A 222 -2.29 -18.71 9.73
CA GLU A 222 -3.32 -19.26 10.60
C GLU A 222 -2.79 -20.46 11.36
N HIS A 223 -2.13 -21.40 10.67
CA HIS A 223 -1.51 -22.55 11.32
C HIS A 223 -0.46 -22.12 12.34
N LEU A 224 0.45 -21.19 11.98
CA LEU A 224 1.51 -20.77 12.89
C LEU A 224 0.97 -20.04 14.14
N GLU A 225 -0.15 -19.36 14.06
CA GLU A 225 -0.79 -18.73 15.21
C GLU A 225 -1.35 -19.76 16.21
N MET A 226 -1.61 -21.00 15.77
CA MET A 226 -2.16 -22.09 16.60
C MET A 226 -1.19 -23.27 16.76
N CYS A 227 -0.07 -23.28 16.05
CA CYS A 227 0.87 -24.39 15.99
C CYS A 227 1.54 -24.67 17.34
N ASP A 228 1.59 -25.93 17.77
CA ASP A 228 2.23 -26.35 19.02
C ASP A 228 3.71 -25.97 19.06
N GLY A 229 4.40 -26.11 17.93
CA GLY A 229 5.81 -25.70 17.78
C GLY A 229 6.09 -24.21 17.95
N THR A 230 5.03 -23.37 18.05
CA THR A 230 5.12 -21.91 18.26
C THR A 230 4.52 -21.45 19.59
N GLU A 231 4.23 -22.35 20.50
CA GLU A 231 3.64 -22.04 21.81
C GLU A 231 4.47 -21.03 22.61
N PHE A 232 5.78 -21.17 22.59
CA PHE A 232 6.69 -20.24 23.27
C PHE A 232 6.53 -18.79 22.77
N GLU A 233 6.37 -18.60 21.46
CA GLU A 233 6.18 -17.27 20.86
C GLU A 233 4.84 -16.66 21.22
N ARG A 234 3.82 -17.49 21.55
CA ARG A 234 2.50 -17.06 22.02
C ARG A 234 2.43 -16.71 23.49
N ARG A 235 3.38 -17.15 24.32
CA ARG A 235 3.34 -16.93 25.78
C ARG A 235 3.20 -15.45 26.13
N GLY A 236 2.18 -15.13 26.93
CA GLY A 236 1.90 -13.77 27.39
C GLY A 236 1.40 -12.82 26.30
N VAL A 237 0.87 -13.34 25.19
CA VAL A 237 0.46 -12.56 24.04
C VAL A 237 -0.99 -12.86 23.64
N ARG A 238 -1.80 -11.81 23.54
CA ARG A 238 -3.18 -11.92 23.00
C ARG A 238 -3.17 -11.68 21.50
N ILE A 239 -3.19 -12.76 20.70
CA ILE A 239 -3.14 -12.68 19.22
C ILE A 239 -4.39 -11.98 18.65
N SER A 240 -5.51 -11.95 19.36
CA SER A 240 -6.69 -11.17 18.96
C SER A 240 -6.45 -9.67 18.90
N GLU A 241 -5.44 -9.14 19.61
CA GLU A 241 -5.10 -7.73 19.65
C GLU A 241 -3.98 -7.39 18.66
N VAL A 242 -4.03 -6.18 18.08
CA VAL A 242 -3.02 -5.70 17.12
C VAL A 242 -1.59 -5.78 17.70
N MET A 243 -1.40 -5.33 18.95
CA MET A 243 -0.09 -5.36 19.59
C MET A 243 0.35 -6.81 19.89
N GLY A 244 -0.57 -7.66 20.29
CA GLY A 244 -0.30 -9.09 20.48
C GLY A 244 0.19 -9.76 19.20
N ARG A 245 -0.48 -9.53 18.06
CA ARG A 245 -0.04 -9.99 16.74
C ARG A 245 1.36 -9.47 16.38
N VAL A 246 1.64 -8.19 16.65
CA VAL A 246 2.97 -7.61 16.40
C VAL A 246 4.06 -8.32 17.20
N ILE A 247 3.83 -8.57 18.50
CA ILE A 247 4.79 -9.24 19.37
C ILE A 247 5.03 -10.67 18.89
N PHE A 248 3.95 -11.43 18.67
CA PHE A 248 4.03 -12.80 18.18
C PHE A 248 4.81 -12.89 16.85
N TRP A 249 4.41 -12.12 15.84
CA TRP A 249 5.06 -12.16 14.53
C TRP A 249 6.48 -11.65 14.52
N ARG A 250 6.85 -10.74 15.45
CA ARG A 250 8.23 -10.33 15.63
C ARG A 250 9.08 -11.49 16.19
N ARG A 251 8.58 -12.24 17.16
CA ARG A 251 9.24 -13.43 17.71
C ARG A 251 9.37 -14.51 16.61
N MET A 252 8.30 -14.77 15.87
CA MET A 252 8.29 -15.73 14.77
C MET A 252 9.30 -15.39 13.67
N MET A 253 9.35 -14.15 13.20
CA MET A 253 10.34 -13.75 12.19
C MET A 253 11.77 -13.93 12.66
N LYS A 254 12.08 -13.66 13.93
CA LYS A 254 13.40 -13.94 14.51
C LYS A 254 13.72 -15.45 14.51
N LYS A 255 12.78 -16.29 14.91
CA LYS A 255 12.90 -17.75 14.92
C LYS A 255 13.09 -18.33 13.50
N MET A 256 12.33 -17.80 12.53
CA MET A 256 12.48 -18.19 11.11
C MET A 256 13.89 -17.88 10.56
N THR A 257 14.43 -16.71 10.88
CA THR A 257 15.78 -16.31 10.45
C THR A 257 16.85 -17.21 11.07
N GLN A 258 16.71 -17.61 12.32
CA GLN A 258 17.64 -18.54 12.98
C GLN A 258 17.62 -19.91 12.34
N LYS A 259 16.44 -20.48 12.03
CA LYS A 259 16.34 -21.79 11.35
C LYS A 259 16.92 -21.79 9.94
N THR A 260 16.82 -20.70 9.19
CA THR A 260 17.46 -20.63 7.86
C THR A 260 18.97 -20.56 7.96
N ALA A 261 19.54 -19.93 8.96
CA ALA A 261 20.98 -19.85 9.16
C ALA A 261 21.61 -21.22 9.51
N THR A 262 20.91 -22.07 10.26
CA THR A 262 21.40 -23.42 10.61
C THR A 262 21.39 -24.39 9.42
N VAL A 263 20.56 -24.19 8.42
CA VAL A 263 20.49 -25.06 7.23
C VAL A 263 21.55 -24.71 6.18
N THR A 264 22.11 -23.50 6.23
CA THR A 264 23.08 -22.99 5.24
C THR A 264 24.54 -23.12 5.66
N SER A 265 24.83 -23.70 6.83
CA SER A 265 26.22 -24.07 7.22
C SER A 265 26.47 -25.52 6.83
N PRO A 266 27.08 -25.81 5.67
CA PRO A 266 27.62 -27.15 5.44
C PRO A 266 28.76 -27.33 6.43
N GLU A 267 28.72 -28.42 7.19
CA GLU A 267 29.95 -28.95 7.84
C GLU A 267 31.00 -29.14 6.75
N VAL A 268 31.94 -28.24 6.71
CA VAL A 268 33.16 -28.45 5.91
C VAL A 268 33.93 -29.54 6.61
N HIS A 269 33.67 -30.81 6.25
CA HIS A 269 34.61 -31.89 6.49
C HIS A 269 35.89 -31.58 5.68
N LEU A 270 36.86 -30.99 6.36
CA LEU A 270 38.23 -30.98 5.86
C LEU A 270 38.73 -32.44 5.85
N PRO A 271 39.06 -32.98 4.70
CA PRO A 271 39.73 -34.30 4.69
C PRO A 271 41.04 -34.18 5.44
N ASP A 272 41.30 -35.14 6.36
CA ASP A 272 42.55 -35.27 7.08
C ASP A 272 43.73 -35.29 6.08
N ALA A 273 44.66 -34.38 6.28
CA ALA A 273 45.90 -34.35 5.51
C ALA A 273 46.67 -35.66 5.72
N PRO A 274 47.18 -36.31 4.68
CA PRO A 274 47.99 -37.53 4.84
C PRO A 274 49.23 -37.16 5.64
N ARG A 275 49.42 -37.85 6.79
CA ARG A 275 50.67 -37.80 7.56
C ARG A 275 51.78 -38.42 6.69
N GLY A 276 52.68 -37.57 6.21
CA GLY A 276 53.92 -38.03 5.63
C GLY A 276 54.73 -38.89 6.65
N GLY A 277 54.95 -40.12 6.36
CA GLY A 277 55.93 -40.96 7.03
C GLY A 277 57.30 -40.70 6.48
N PRO A 278 58.36 -41.19 7.16
CA PRO A 278 59.76 -40.77 7.09
C PRO A 278 60.48 -41.06 5.78
#